data_6d4db64c06e5608bda51d2b346d99e94
#
_entry.id   6d4db64c06e5608bda51d2b346d99e94
#
_cell.length_a   1.000
_cell.length_b   1.000
_cell.length_c   1.000
_cell.angle_alpha   90.00
_cell.angle_beta   90.00
_cell.angle_gamma   90.00
#
_symmetry.space_group_name_H-M   'P 1'
#
loop_
_entity.id
_entity.type
_entity.pdbx_description
1 polymer ?
#
loop_
_entity_poly.entity_id
_entity_poly.type
_entity_poly.pdbx_seq_one_letter_code
_entity_poly.pdbx_strand_id
1 'polypeptide(L)'
;MSIATLLSKIDHSLRPIFGVLPASLFTRLYSSTRPWFSKVAANDAVPFVSIPSNVSISFKQLTFRSYLGNAAGMYKQAEGYERAYAQGAGFYLCGTTTSLPRKGNTKHGIHLPFVPYPNTHAASNWLGLPNDGHRATASKIARFMRYEHFPIGASIAMDPGMSSDQAMKGLIEGMRAYIDAGCDFLELNESCPNVPGHDMNHGILDISLLERLDTISSQIDLTSIPVFVKLSNDTDQRLVPELMRALIDRSFSGVNFGNTSTRYKEMERLIHSSDRHLYDYFTKEFGGGLSGVIVREASTTLIVQAKRYREELSAPEFLIIATGGIETKEDVQKAKENGADIIQWYTGYYEQFGKHGNDVYSAMY
;
A
#
# COMPACT_ATOMS: atom_id res chain seq x y z
N MET A 1 12.72 20.73 14.88
CA MET A 1 12.20 20.20 13.59
C MET A 1 13.17 19.10 13.15
N SER A 2 12.67 17.92 12.81
CA SER A 2 13.52 16.80 12.38
C SER A 2 14.12 17.03 10.98
N ILE A 3 15.21 16.32 10.66
CA ILE A 3 15.87 16.45 9.34
C ILE A 3 14.92 16.05 8.21
N ALA A 4 14.19 14.93 8.38
CA ALA A 4 13.24 14.49 7.39
C ALA A 4 12.11 15.50 7.18
N THR A 5 11.61 16.13 8.26
CA THR A 5 10.60 17.18 8.16
C THR A 5 11.12 18.41 7.39
N LEU A 6 12.35 18.84 7.65
CA LEU A 6 12.95 19.96 6.93
C LEU A 6 13.10 19.64 5.44
N LEU A 7 13.67 18.49 5.13
CA LEU A 7 13.85 18.04 3.73
C LEU A 7 12.52 17.92 2.99
N SER A 8 11.50 17.36 3.65
CA SER A 8 10.18 17.21 3.04
C SER A 8 9.49 18.55 2.76
N LYS A 9 9.63 19.53 3.67
CA LYS A 9 9.11 20.90 3.43
C LYS A 9 9.82 21.60 2.27
N ILE A 10 11.14 21.47 2.21
CA ILE A 10 11.93 22.02 1.10
C ILE A 10 11.51 21.36 -0.22
N ASP A 11 11.46 20.02 -0.26
CA ASP A 11 11.02 19.28 -1.44
C ASP A 11 9.62 19.70 -1.86
N HIS A 12 8.65 19.72 -0.94
CA HIS A 12 7.27 20.11 -1.24
C HIS A 12 7.16 21.49 -1.85
N SER A 13 7.96 22.46 -1.38
CA SER A 13 7.96 23.84 -1.89
C SER A 13 8.67 23.96 -3.25
N LEU A 14 9.74 23.21 -3.48
CA LEU A 14 10.57 23.34 -4.68
C LEU A 14 10.20 22.34 -5.79
N ARG A 15 9.51 21.24 -5.46
CA ARG A 15 9.14 20.18 -6.40
C ARG A 15 8.37 20.68 -7.64
N PRO A 16 7.39 21.61 -7.53
CA PRO A 16 6.73 22.17 -8.71
C PRO A 16 7.69 22.94 -9.62
N ILE A 17 8.68 23.63 -9.04
CA ILE A 17 9.70 24.38 -9.78
C ILE A 17 10.63 23.40 -10.51
N PHE A 18 11.09 22.36 -9.83
CA PHE A 18 11.91 21.32 -10.45
C PHE A 18 11.14 20.48 -11.48
N GLY A 19 9.81 20.46 -11.41
CA GLY A 19 8.94 19.78 -12.37
C GLY A 19 9.09 20.28 -13.81
N VAL A 20 9.68 21.46 -14.05
CA VAL A 20 9.99 21.97 -15.41
C VAL A 20 11.26 21.36 -16.03
N LEU A 21 12.05 20.61 -15.26
CA LEU A 21 13.24 19.92 -15.76
C LEU A 21 12.88 18.87 -16.83
N PRO A 22 13.83 18.53 -17.73
CA PRO A 22 13.63 17.40 -18.63
C PRO A 22 13.21 16.13 -17.85
N ALA A 23 12.17 15.44 -18.32
CA ALA A 23 11.53 14.34 -17.60
C ALA A 23 12.50 13.22 -17.21
N SER A 24 13.48 12.91 -18.06
CA SER A 24 14.54 11.91 -17.78
C SER A 24 15.42 12.33 -16.60
N LEU A 25 15.77 13.62 -16.51
CA LEU A 25 16.59 14.15 -15.43
C LEU A 25 15.79 14.19 -14.10
N PHE A 26 14.55 14.65 -14.16
CA PHE A 26 13.65 14.70 -13.01
C PHE A 26 13.39 13.29 -12.45
N THR A 27 13.08 12.32 -13.34
CA THR A 27 12.91 10.91 -12.94
C THR A 27 14.18 10.34 -12.30
N ARG A 28 15.36 10.62 -12.87
CA ARG A 28 16.64 10.17 -12.30
C ARG A 28 16.89 10.77 -10.92
N LEU A 29 16.62 12.05 -10.74
CA LEU A 29 16.77 12.75 -9.46
C LEU A 29 15.90 12.09 -8.38
N TYR A 30 14.60 11.95 -8.63
CA TYR A 30 13.69 11.39 -7.63
C TYR A 30 13.90 9.88 -7.38
N SER A 31 14.27 9.12 -8.40
CA SER A 31 14.61 7.71 -8.24
C SER A 31 15.85 7.50 -7.37
N SER A 32 16.86 8.36 -7.49
CA SER A 32 18.11 8.25 -6.69
C SER A 32 17.98 8.80 -5.27
N THR A 33 17.23 9.89 -5.09
CA THR A 33 17.10 10.55 -3.78
C THR A 33 16.08 9.88 -2.86
N ARG A 34 15.04 9.25 -3.42
CA ARG A 34 13.97 8.60 -2.66
C ARG A 34 14.46 7.52 -1.67
N PRO A 35 15.30 6.54 -2.05
CA PRO A 35 15.80 5.53 -1.10
C PRO A 35 16.62 6.14 0.05
N TRP A 36 17.41 7.17 -0.27
CA TRP A 36 18.17 7.91 0.73
C TRP A 36 17.21 8.64 1.70
N PHE A 37 16.23 9.38 1.18
CA PHE A 37 15.23 10.06 2.00
C PHE A 37 14.47 9.09 2.91
N SER A 38 14.02 7.94 2.37
CA SER A 38 13.33 6.91 3.16
C SER A 38 14.19 6.42 4.32
N LYS A 39 15.49 6.23 4.10
CA LYS A 39 16.45 5.83 5.15
C LYS A 39 16.65 6.93 6.21
N VAL A 40 16.79 8.18 5.80
CA VAL A 40 16.88 9.32 6.71
C VAL A 40 15.60 9.41 7.54
N ALA A 41 14.44 9.36 6.89
CA ALA A 41 13.15 9.45 7.56
C ALA A 41 12.93 8.31 8.57
N ALA A 42 13.29 7.08 8.22
CA ALA A 42 13.09 5.93 9.11
C ALA A 42 13.91 6.02 10.41
N ASN A 43 15.08 6.69 10.37
CA ASN A 43 15.97 6.84 11.52
C ASN A 43 15.83 8.19 12.24
N ASP A 44 14.92 9.04 11.81
CA ASP A 44 14.76 10.39 12.36
C ASP A 44 13.91 10.33 13.64
N ALA A 45 14.40 10.88 14.72
CA ALA A 45 13.65 10.94 15.97
C ALA A 45 12.40 11.83 15.82
N VAL A 46 11.26 11.30 16.21
CA VAL A 46 9.97 11.97 16.11
C VAL A 46 9.37 12.11 17.50
N PRO A 47 8.96 13.31 17.92
CA PRO A 47 8.18 13.47 19.14
C PRO A 47 6.85 12.73 19.01
N PHE A 48 6.36 12.20 20.10
CA PHE A 48 5.06 11.55 20.14
C PHE A 48 3.94 12.55 19.87
N VAL A 49 3.09 12.21 18.90
CA VAL A 49 1.91 13.00 18.50
C VAL A 49 0.65 12.31 19.05
N SER A 50 -0.13 13.03 19.82
CA SER A 50 -1.43 12.54 20.31
C SER A 50 -2.45 12.52 19.19
N ILE A 51 -3.28 11.46 19.15
CA ILE A 51 -4.43 11.36 18.26
C ILE A 51 -5.72 11.26 19.07
N PRO A 52 -6.88 11.66 18.50
CA PRO A 52 -8.17 11.54 19.20
C PRO A 52 -8.49 10.09 19.57
N SER A 53 -9.08 9.87 20.76
CA SER A 53 -9.43 8.51 21.19
C SER A 53 -10.62 7.91 20.44
N ASN A 54 -11.49 8.74 19.88
CA ASN A 54 -12.69 8.31 19.13
C ASN A 54 -12.41 7.82 17.70
N VAL A 55 -11.13 7.74 17.28
CA VAL A 55 -10.75 7.23 15.96
C VAL A 55 -10.28 5.77 16.00
N SER A 56 -10.23 5.15 17.19
CA SER A 56 -9.88 3.74 17.34
C SER A 56 -10.95 2.81 16.77
N ILE A 57 -10.53 1.65 16.33
CA ILE A 57 -11.42 0.58 15.88
C ILE A 57 -10.98 -0.77 16.46
N SER A 58 -11.94 -1.63 16.76
CA SER A 58 -11.68 -3.00 17.20
C SER A 58 -12.19 -3.99 16.15
N PHE A 59 -11.41 -5.03 15.91
CA PHE A 59 -11.75 -6.10 14.99
C PHE A 59 -11.20 -7.42 15.51
N LYS A 60 -12.08 -8.38 15.78
CA LYS A 60 -11.71 -9.63 16.46
C LYS A 60 -10.92 -9.31 17.74
N GLN A 61 -9.73 -9.89 17.91
CA GLN A 61 -8.84 -9.63 19.05
C GLN A 61 -7.95 -8.39 18.86
N LEU A 62 -8.00 -7.71 17.73
CA LEU A 62 -7.17 -6.55 17.45
C LEU A 62 -7.87 -5.24 17.82
N THR A 63 -7.12 -4.34 18.37
CA THR A 63 -7.51 -2.93 18.51
C THR A 63 -6.50 -2.07 17.75
N PHE A 64 -6.99 -1.33 16.78
CA PHE A 64 -6.23 -0.32 16.05
C PHE A 64 -6.43 1.01 16.74
N ARG A 65 -5.36 1.67 17.14
CA ARG A 65 -5.48 2.99 17.82
C ARG A 65 -6.13 4.06 16.93
N SER A 66 -6.11 3.85 15.60
CA SER A 66 -6.89 4.62 14.64
C SER A 66 -7.15 3.80 13.37
N TYR A 67 -8.14 4.20 12.61
CA TYR A 67 -8.49 3.58 11.33
C TYR A 67 -7.53 3.94 10.17
N LEU A 68 -6.60 4.91 10.36
CA LEU A 68 -5.66 5.35 9.32
C LEU A 68 -4.24 4.89 9.62
N GLY A 69 -3.63 4.18 8.68
CA GLY A 69 -2.25 3.71 8.77
C GLY A 69 -1.51 3.77 7.43
N ASN A 70 -0.26 3.37 7.44
CA ASN A 70 0.54 3.34 6.22
C ASN A 70 0.13 2.19 5.30
N ALA A 71 0.18 2.43 3.98
CA ALA A 71 0.06 1.37 3.00
C ALA A 71 1.39 0.61 2.81
N ALA A 72 1.29 -0.63 2.32
CA ALA A 72 2.45 -1.41 1.88
C ALA A 72 3.31 -0.63 0.87
N GLY A 73 4.62 -0.80 0.97
CA GLY A 73 5.60 -0.09 0.15
C GLY A 73 6.21 1.14 0.81
N MET A 74 5.63 1.65 1.88
CA MET A 74 6.21 2.76 2.65
C MET A 74 7.40 2.27 3.50
N TYR A 75 7.20 1.19 4.22
CA TYR A 75 8.19 0.53 5.08
C TYR A 75 8.41 -0.91 4.58
N LYS A 76 9.42 -1.09 3.72
CA LYS A 76 9.58 -2.35 2.97
C LYS A 76 10.32 -3.44 3.73
N GLN A 77 11.16 -3.07 4.67
CA GLN A 77 12.11 -3.96 5.32
C GLN A 77 12.07 -3.84 6.84
N ALA A 78 10.88 -3.57 7.38
CA ALA A 78 10.64 -3.36 8.81
C ALA A 78 11.35 -2.13 9.39
N GLU A 79 11.59 -1.09 8.59
CA GLU A 79 12.06 0.21 9.05
C GLU A 79 10.91 1.11 9.50
N GLY A 80 11.20 2.11 10.33
CA GLY A 80 10.27 3.20 10.65
C GLY A 80 9.07 2.84 11.53
N TYR A 81 9.09 1.69 12.23
CA TYR A 81 8.00 1.26 13.12
C TYR A 81 7.72 2.27 14.24
N GLU A 82 8.76 2.65 15.00
CA GLU A 82 8.65 3.62 16.08
C GLU A 82 8.21 5.01 15.57
N ARG A 83 8.71 5.38 14.39
CA ARG A 83 8.30 6.62 13.73
C ARG A 83 6.82 6.63 13.39
N ALA A 84 6.31 5.56 12.79
CA ALA A 84 4.88 5.45 12.45
C ALA A 84 4.00 5.57 13.71
N TYR A 85 4.40 4.90 14.79
CA TYR A 85 3.74 5.02 16.08
C TYR A 85 3.78 6.46 16.62
N ALA A 86 4.96 7.05 16.66
CA ALA A 86 5.14 8.40 17.20
C ALA A 86 4.37 9.46 16.40
N GLN A 87 4.25 9.32 15.08
CA GLN A 87 3.47 10.21 14.22
C GLN A 87 1.94 10.04 14.34
N GLY A 88 1.45 9.00 15.03
CA GLY A 88 0.02 8.78 15.22
C GLY A 88 -0.64 7.84 14.23
N ALA A 89 0.12 7.00 13.50
CA ALA A 89 -0.46 5.95 12.69
C ALA A 89 -1.30 4.99 13.53
N GLY A 90 -2.40 4.49 12.99
CA GLY A 90 -3.29 3.55 13.65
C GLY A 90 -2.74 2.13 13.75
N PHE A 91 -1.90 1.76 12.80
CA PHE A 91 -1.23 0.48 12.66
C PHE A 91 0.02 0.64 11.81
N TYR A 92 0.86 -0.39 11.82
CA TYR A 92 2.04 -0.47 10.97
C TYR A 92 1.91 -1.62 9.98
N LEU A 93 2.14 -1.36 8.70
CA LEU A 93 2.18 -2.38 7.65
C LEU A 93 3.55 -2.38 6.98
N CYS A 94 4.29 -3.48 7.16
CA CYS A 94 5.58 -3.73 6.54
C CYS A 94 5.43 -4.40 5.17
N GLY A 95 6.35 -4.19 4.25
CA GLY A 95 6.39 -4.89 2.97
C GLY A 95 5.96 -4.00 1.80
N THR A 96 5.63 -4.55 0.62
CA THR A 96 5.46 -5.98 0.31
C THR A 96 6.80 -6.69 0.17
N THR A 97 6.89 -7.88 0.74
CA THR A 97 8.04 -8.76 0.60
C THR A 97 7.71 -10.01 -0.23
N THR A 98 8.73 -10.70 -0.70
CA THR A 98 8.69 -11.97 -1.42
C THR A 98 9.54 -13.01 -0.69
N SER A 99 9.48 -14.30 -1.04
CA SER A 99 10.25 -15.32 -0.32
C SER A 99 11.76 -15.11 -0.47
N LEU A 100 12.19 -14.73 -1.67
CA LEU A 100 13.57 -14.37 -1.95
C LEU A 100 13.79 -12.85 -1.94
N PRO A 101 15.01 -12.39 -1.58
CA PRO A 101 15.38 -10.99 -1.70
C PRO A 101 15.32 -10.51 -3.15
N ARG A 102 14.86 -9.28 -3.34
CA ARG A 102 14.78 -8.61 -4.66
C ARG A 102 15.46 -7.26 -4.62
N LYS A 103 16.31 -7.00 -5.60
CA LYS A 103 16.95 -5.69 -5.77
C LYS A 103 15.99 -4.63 -6.34
N GLY A 104 14.90 -5.08 -6.98
CA GLY A 104 14.00 -4.22 -7.73
C GLY A 104 14.44 -3.99 -9.19
N ASN A 105 13.67 -3.17 -9.88
CA ASN A 105 13.85 -2.94 -11.32
C ASN A 105 14.93 -1.88 -11.61
N THR A 106 15.62 -2.07 -12.73
CA THR A 106 16.55 -1.09 -13.29
C THR A 106 16.36 -0.98 -14.79
N LYS A 107 16.21 0.23 -15.32
CA LYS A 107 16.11 0.50 -16.77
C LYS A 107 16.71 1.87 -17.08
N HIS A 108 17.37 2.01 -18.22
CA HIS A 108 18.06 3.25 -18.66
C HIS A 108 19.07 3.79 -17.62
N GLY A 109 19.71 2.89 -16.86
CA GLY A 109 20.63 3.28 -15.77
C GLY A 109 19.96 3.94 -14.58
N ILE A 110 18.62 3.87 -14.48
CA ILE A 110 17.84 4.33 -13.32
C ILE A 110 17.41 3.10 -12.52
N HIS A 111 17.88 3.04 -11.29
CA HIS A 111 17.48 2.01 -10.32
C HIS A 111 16.24 2.47 -9.56
N LEU A 112 15.25 1.57 -9.40
CA LEU A 112 13.98 1.84 -8.74
C LEU A 112 13.23 3.05 -9.32
N PRO A 113 12.88 3.02 -10.62
CA PRO A 113 12.26 4.16 -11.30
C PRO A 113 11.02 4.67 -10.57
N PHE A 114 11.01 5.97 -10.31
CA PHE A 114 9.94 6.68 -9.61
C PHE A 114 9.89 8.14 -10.05
N VAL A 115 8.70 8.67 -10.22
CA VAL A 115 8.49 10.10 -10.53
C VAL A 115 7.23 10.62 -9.84
N PRO A 116 7.30 11.72 -9.08
CA PRO A 116 6.13 12.45 -8.61
C PRO A 116 5.59 13.36 -9.70
N TYR A 117 4.28 13.64 -9.66
CA TYR A 117 3.57 14.63 -10.47
C TYR A 117 3.10 15.76 -9.54
N PRO A 118 3.92 16.83 -9.37
CA PRO A 118 3.75 17.80 -8.29
C PRO A 118 2.41 18.53 -8.31
N ASN A 119 1.95 18.90 -9.52
CA ASN A 119 0.72 19.68 -9.69
C ASN A 119 -0.53 18.79 -9.75
N THR A 120 -0.34 17.50 -9.96
CA THR A 120 -1.41 16.49 -9.99
C THR A 120 -1.63 15.83 -8.62
N HIS A 121 -0.68 15.93 -7.70
CA HIS A 121 -0.66 15.16 -6.43
C HIS A 121 -0.73 13.64 -6.67
N ALA A 122 0.07 13.19 -7.63
CA ALA A 122 0.12 11.81 -8.06
C ALA A 122 1.57 11.37 -8.27
N ALA A 123 1.78 10.10 -8.57
CA ALA A 123 3.11 9.57 -8.86
C ALA A 123 3.03 8.31 -9.73
N SER A 124 4.14 8.02 -10.43
CA SER A 124 4.37 6.72 -11.06
C SER A 124 5.57 6.01 -10.46
N ASN A 125 5.51 4.68 -10.43
CA ASN A 125 6.63 3.87 -9.98
C ASN A 125 6.73 2.54 -10.76
N TRP A 126 7.97 2.08 -10.96
CA TRP A 126 8.29 0.77 -11.54
C TRP A 126 9.40 0.11 -10.70
N LEU A 127 9.08 -0.17 -9.44
CA LEU A 127 10.07 -0.56 -8.43
C LEU A 127 10.44 -2.05 -8.46
N GLY A 128 9.53 -2.96 -8.84
CA GLY A 128 9.78 -4.40 -8.93
C GLY A 128 9.95 -5.10 -7.57
N LEU A 129 9.22 -4.66 -6.55
CA LEU A 129 9.19 -5.25 -5.21
C LEU A 129 10.59 -5.37 -4.55
N PRO A 130 11.39 -4.28 -4.42
CA PRO A 130 12.66 -4.37 -3.71
C PRO A 130 12.44 -4.72 -2.25
N ASN A 131 13.05 -5.82 -1.76
CA ASN A 131 12.93 -6.29 -0.38
C ASN A 131 14.03 -7.31 -0.01
N ASP A 132 14.22 -7.59 1.28
CA ASP A 132 15.24 -8.50 1.81
C ASP A 132 14.77 -9.97 1.93
N GLY A 133 13.54 -10.26 1.51
CA GLY A 133 12.90 -11.57 1.69
C GLY A 133 12.09 -11.68 2.98
N HIS A 134 11.10 -12.61 2.99
CA HIS A 134 10.19 -12.79 4.12
C HIS A 134 10.92 -13.04 5.44
N ARG A 135 11.84 -14.02 5.47
CA ARG A 135 12.51 -14.44 6.71
C ARG A 135 13.38 -13.34 7.31
N ALA A 136 14.12 -12.61 6.49
CA ALA A 136 14.96 -11.50 6.97
C ALA A 136 14.12 -10.37 7.56
N THR A 137 13.00 -10.03 6.90
CA THR A 137 12.09 -8.99 7.37
C THR A 137 11.33 -9.43 8.62
N ALA A 138 10.82 -10.66 8.68
CA ALA A 138 10.17 -11.23 9.86
C ALA A 138 11.12 -11.23 11.08
N SER A 139 12.40 -11.59 10.90
CA SER A 139 13.39 -11.54 11.98
C SER A 139 13.63 -10.14 12.54
N LYS A 140 13.44 -9.08 11.74
CA LYS A 140 13.50 -7.70 12.23
C LYS A 140 12.26 -7.35 13.05
N ILE A 141 11.06 -7.73 12.57
CA ILE A 141 9.78 -7.50 13.26
C ILE A 141 9.74 -8.21 14.62
N ALA A 142 10.28 -9.43 14.73
CA ALA A 142 10.35 -10.17 15.99
C ALA A 142 11.12 -9.43 17.11
N ARG A 143 11.91 -8.40 16.77
CA ARG A 143 12.69 -7.58 17.71
C ARG A 143 12.00 -6.27 18.10
N PHE A 144 10.83 -5.97 17.52
CA PHE A 144 10.13 -4.73 17.83
C PHE A 144 9.62 -4.72 19.27
N MET A 145 9.79 -3.60 19.94
CA MET A 145 9.06 -3.31 21.17
C MET A 145 7.60 -3.05 20.80
N ARG A 146 6.68 -3.80 21.40
CA ARG A 146 5.25 -3.68 21.10
C ARG A 146 4.64 -2.48 21.77
N TYR A 147 3.83 -1.73 21.01
CA TYR A 147 3.00 -0.66 21.54
C TYR A 147 1.55 -1.12 21.62
N GLU A 148 0.89 -0.74 22.70
CA GLU A 148 -0.52 -1.07 22.92
C GLU A 148 -1.40 -0.49 21.80
N HIS A 149 -2.37 -1.27 21.33
CA HIS A 149 -3.32 -0.89 20.29
C HIS A 149 -2.68 -0.44 18.96
N PHE A 150 -1.45 -0.90 18.72
CA PHE A 150 -0.71 -0.59 17.49
C PHE A 150 -0.30 -1.88 16.76
N PRO A 151 -1.25 -2.52 16.06
CA PRO A 151 -1.01 -3.79 15.38
C PRO A 151 0.06 -3.67 14.30
N ILE A 152 0.85 -4.76 14.16
CA ILE A 152 1.86 -4.92 13.13
C ILE A 152 1.36 -5.89 12.07
N GLY A 153 1.24 -5.39 10.84
CA GLY A 153 0.94 -6.18 9.66
C GLY A 153 2.16 -6.42 8.77
N ALA A 154 2.11 -7.51 8.01
CA ALA A 154 3.05 -7.79 6.93
C ALA A 154 2.34 -7.98 5.60
N SER A 155 2.74 -7.21 4.59
CA SER A 155 2.29 -7.37 3.20
C SER A 155 3.23 -8.31 2.47
N ILE A 156 2.68 -9.34 1.85
CA ILE A 156 3.39 -10.45 1.25
C ILE A 156 2.88 -10.73 -0.16
N ALA A 157 3.76 -11.17 -1.05
CA ALA A 157 3.44 -11.56 -2.41
C ALA A 157 4.20 -12.82 -2.83
N MET A 158 3.68 -13.52 -3.81
CA MET A 158 4.42 -14.56 -4.51
C MET A 158 5.64 -13.99 -5.22
N ASP A 159 6.67 -14.83 -5.39
CA ASP A 159 7.87 -14.43 -6.12
C ASP A 159 7.63 -14.42 -7.63
N PRO A 160 7.78 -13.25 -8.29
CA PRO A 160 7.66 -13.18 -9.73
C PRO A 160 8.77 -13.96 -10.43
N GLY A 161 8.39 -14.77 -11.43
CA GLY A 161 9.35 -15.55 -12.26
C GLY A 161 9.71 -16.92 -11.72
N MET A 162 9.16 -17.33 -10.57
CA MET A 162 9.18 -18.72 -10.11
C MET A 162 8.04 -19.55 -10.71
N SER A 163 8.16 -20.87 -10.67
CA SER A 163 7.00 -21.74 -10.92
C SER A 163 5.93 -21.51 -9.84
N SER A 164 4.66 -21.75 -10.20
CA SER A 164 3.53 -21.54 -9.29
C SER A 164 3.73 -22.26 -7.96
N ASP A 165 4.15 -23.54 -8.00
CA ASP A 165 4.36 -24.35 -6.81
C ASP A 165 5.47 -23.83 -5.90
N GLN A 166 6.59 -23.40 -6.49
CA GLN A 166 7.71 -22.85 -5.72
C GLN A 166 7.33 -21.50 -5.09
N ALA A 167 6.66 -20.64 -5.86
CA ALA A 167 6.23 -19.34 -5.37
C ALA A 167 5.15 -19.49 -4.27
N MET A 168 4.21 -20.44 -4.42
CA MET A 168 3.21 -20.74 -3.40
C MET A 168 3.85 -21.28 -2.12
N LYS A 169 4.77 -22.24 -2.24
CA LYS A 169 5.53 -22.73 -1.09
C LYS A 169 6.25 -21.62 -0.35
N GLY A 170 6.93 -20.74 -1.10
CA GLY A 170 7.61 -19.56 -0.55
C GLY A 170 6.67 -18.60 0.17
N LEU A 171 5.47 -18.38 -0.39
CA LEU A 171 4.43 -17.55 0.21
C LEU A 171 3.96 -18.13 1.56
N ILE A 172 3.61 -19.42 1.61
CA ILE A 172 3.16 -20.10 2.83
C ILE A 172 4.25 -20.08 3.92
N GLU A 173 5.50 -20.38 3.54
CA GLU A 173 6.63 -20.28 4.48
C GLU A 173 6.81 -18.84 4.99
N GLY A 174 6.60 -17.85 4.14
CA GLY A 174 6.62 -16.44 4.51
C GLY A 174 5.52 -16.08 5.49
N MET A 175 4.28 -16.51 5.23
CA MET A 175 3.15 -16.30 6.15
C MET A 175 3.47 -16.85 7.55
N ARG A 176 3.94 -18.10 7.62
CA ARG A 176 4.34 -18.73 8.91
C ARG A 176 5.45 -17.94 9.60
N ALA A 177 6.48 -17.51 8.85
CA ALA A 177 7.58 -16.73 9.43
C ALA A 177 7.11 -15.39 10.04
N TYR A 178 6.12 -14.73 9.45
CA TYR A 178 5.55 -13.50 10.00
C TYR A 178 4.62 -13.76 11.20
N ILE A 179 3.87 -14.85 11.18
CA ILE A 179 3.08 -15.31 12.34
C ILE A 179 4.01 -15.60 13.52
N ASP A 180 5.06 -16.38 13.30
CA ASP A 180 6.06 -16.72 14.32
C ASP A 180 6.81 -15.48 14.85
N ALA A 181 7.01 -14.46 14.00
CA ALA A 181 7.57 -13.16 14.38
C ALA A 181 6.59 -12.30 15.20
N GLY A 182 5.34 -12.75 15.34
CA GLY A 182 4.29 -12.09 16.08
C GLY A 182 3.62 -10.96 15.30
N CYS A 183 3.52 -11.00 13.99
CA CYS A 183 2.63 -10.10 13.26
C CYS A 183 1.18 -10.35 13.71
N ASP A 184 0.43 -9.26 13.82
CA ASP A 184 -0.95 -9.27 14.28
C ASP A 184 -1.93 -9.52 13.13
N PHE A 185 -1.55 -9.20 11.89
CA PHE A 185 -2.31 -9.47 10.67
C PHE A 185 -1.41 -9.60 9.44
N LEU A 186 -1.94 -10.17 8.36
CA LEU A 186 -1.24 -10.27 7.06
C LEU A 186 -2.05 -9.60 5.95
N GLU A 187 -1.38 -9.07 4.94
CA GLU A 187 -1.97 -8.56 3.71
C GLU A 187 -1.37 -9.30 2.52
N LEU A 188 -2.19 -10.11 1.82
CA LEU A 188 -1.81 -10.75 0.56
C LEU A 188 -1.86 -9.71 -0.57
N ASN A 189 -0.74 -9.46 -1.22
CA ASN A 189 -0.69 -8.55 -2.35
C ASN A 189 -0.89 -9.32 -3.67
N GLU A 190 -2.14 -9.44 -4.09
CA GLU A 190 -2.58 -10.13 -5.31
C GLU A 190 -2.70 -9.18 -6.52
N SER A 191 -2.08 -8.00 -6.47
CA SER A 191 -2.35 -6.94 -7.44
C SER A 191 -1.12 -6.15 -7.88
N CYS A 192 0.08 -6.75 -7.84
CA CYS A 192 1.27 -5.99 -8.23
C CYS A 192 1.38 -5.85 -9.76
N PRO A 193 1.12 -4.66 -10.36
CA PRO A 193 1.20 -4.45 -11.80
C PRO A 193 2.63 -4.54 -12.35
N ASN A 194 3.61 -4.61 -11.46
CA ASN A 194 5.03 -4.73 -11.80
C ASN A 194 5.47 -6.20 -11.95
N VAL A 195 4.51 -7.13 -11.97
CA VAL A 195 4.73 -8.58 -12.09
C VAL A 195 3.99 -9.09 -13.33
N PRO A 196 4.67 -9.72 -14.29
CA PRO A 196 4.01 -10.31 -15.45
C PRO A 196 3.00 -11.40 -15.08
N GLY A 197 1.83 -11.42 -15.73
CA GLY A 197 0.83 -12.48 -15.58
C GLY A 197 -0.36 -12.16 -14.66
N HIS A 198 -0.42 -10.98 -14.07
CA HIS A 198 -1.59 -10.53 -13.28
C HIS A 198 -2.54 -9.67 -14.15
N ASP A 199 -3.21 -10.29 -15.11
CA ASP A 199 -4.16 -9.57 -15.97
C ASP A 199 -5.60 -9.84 -15.48
N MET A 200 -6.13 -8.94 -14.65
CA MET A 200 -7.49 -9.00 -14.07
C MET A 200 -8.58 -8.43 -15.01
N ASN A 201 -8.29 -8.30 -16.31
CA ASN A 201 -9.10 -7.49 -17.21
C ASN A 201 -10.17 -8.23 -18.03
N HIS A 202 -10.49 -9.49 -17.73
CA HIS A 202 -11.37 -10.27 -18.62
C HIS A 202 -12.81 -10.50 -18.11
N GLY A 203 -13.24 -9.83 -17.04
CA GLY A 203 -14.62 -9.95 -16.56
C GLY A 203 -15.00 -11.33 -16.01
N ILE A 204 -14.00 -12.20 -15.81
CA ILE A 204 -14.12 -13.53 -15.19
C ILE A 204 -13.12 -13.61 -14.06
N LEU A 205 -13.55 -14.17 -12.92
CA LEU A 205 -12.66 -14.37 -11.79
C LEU A 205 -11.54 -15.37 -12.17
N ASP A 206 -10.31 -14.95 -11.93
CA ASP A 206 -9.13 -15.76 -12.25
C ASP A 206 -9.12 -17.06 -11.43
N ILE A 207 -9.20 -18.20 -12.11
CA ILE A 207 -9.17 -19.54 -11.49
C ILE A 207 -7.88 -19.70 -10.68
N SER A 208 -6.76 -19.19 -11.16
CA SER A 208 -5.48 -19.28 -10.47
C SER A 208 -5.46 -18.49 -9.15
N LEU A 209 -6.24 -17.41 -9.06
CA LEU A 209 -6.46 -16.71 -7.80
C LEU A 209 -7.24 -17.60 -6.82
N LEU A 210 -8.32 -18.24 -7.26
CA LEU A 210 -9.12 -19.12 -6.40
C LEU A 210 -8.28 -20.30 -5.88
N GLU A 211 -7.49 -20.94 -6.73
CA GLU A 211 -6.58 -22.02 -6.34
C GLU A 211 -5.54 -21.57 -5.29
N ARG A 212 -5.01 -20.36 -5.44
CA ARG A 212 -4.10 -19.78 -4.43
C ARG A 212 -4.81 -19.54 -3.10
N LEU A 213 -6.02 -18.96 -3.14
CA LEU A 213 -6.81 -18.72 -1.93
C LEU A 213 -7.19 -20.04 -1.24
N ASP A 214 -7.56 -21.09 -1.99
CA ASP A 214 -7.83 -22.43 -1.46
C ASP A 214 -6.60 -23.04 -0.80
N THR A 215 -5.43 -22.94 -1.45
CA THR A 215 -4.19 -23.43 -0.89
C THR A 215 -3.83 -22.71 0.42
N ILE A 216 -3.99 -21.39 0.47
CA ILE A 216 -3.70 -20.59 1.67
C ILE A 216 -4.66 -21.00 2.80
N SER A 217 -5.96 -21.03 2.56
CA SER A 217 -6.96 -21.34 3.58
C SER A 217 -6.83 -22.79 4.11
N SER A 218 -6.29 -23.71 3.31
CA SER A 218 -6.02 -25.08 3.76
C SER A 218 -4.73 -25.22 4.58
N GLN A 219 -3.77 -24.30 4.46
CA GLN A 219 -2.45 -24.43 5.10
C GLN A 219 -2.17 -23.43 6.23
N ILE A 220 -2.97 -22.36 6.31
CA ILE A 220 -2.89 -21.30 7.33
C ILE A 220 -4.22 -21.23 8.07
N ASP A 221 -4.16 -21.24 9.39
CA ASP A 221 -5.36 -21.01 10.21
C ASP A 221 -5.76 -19.54 10.19
N LEU A 222 -6.68 -19.18 9.28
CA LEU A 222 -7.19 -17.81 9.09
C LEU A 222 -8.10 -17.35 10.24
N THR A 223 -8.44 -18.24 11.19
CA THR A 223 -9.19 -17.86 12.39
C THR A 223 -8.28 -17.31 13.46
N SER A 224 -7.03 -17.79 13.52
CA SER A 224 -6.02 -17.37 14.49
C SER A 224 -5.36 -16.03 14.14
N ILE A 225 -5.26 -15.69 12.85
CA ILE A 225 -4.67 -14.45 12.37
C ILE A 225 -5.51 -13.83 11.25
N PRO A 226 -5.90 -12.54 11.34
CA PRO A 226 -6.55 -11.85 10.24
C PRO A 226 -5.67 -11.79 8.99
N VAL A 227 -6.22 -12.22 7.85
CA VAL A 227 -5.57 -12.09 6.53
C VAL A 227 -6.47 -11.30 5.60
N PHE A 228 -5.95 -10.18 5.10
CA PHE A 228 -6.61 -9.33 4.13
C PHE A 228 -6.06 -9.58 2.74
N VAL A 229 -6.89 -9.48 1.71
CA VAL A 229 -6.46 -9.65 0.30
C VAL A 229 -6.49 -8.31 -0.39
N LYS A 230 -5.33 -7.86 -0.89
CA LYS A 230 -5.19 -6.60 -1.60
C LYS A 230 -5.23 -6.80 -3.09
N LEU A 231 -6.18 -6.12 -3.72
CA LEU A 231 -6.46 -6.14 -5.14
C LEU A 231 -6.21 -4.77 -5.79
N SER A 232 -6.06 -4.75 -7.10
CA SER A 232 -5.81 -3.53 -7.86
C SER A 232 -7.00 -2.56 -7.84
N ASN A 233 -6.74 -1.26 -7.95
CA ASN A 233 -7.75 -0.27 -8.31
C ASN A 233 -8.32 -0.48 -9.72
N ASP A 234 -7.66 -1.27 -10.55
CA ASP A 234 -8.09 -1.65 -11.90
C ASP A 234 -9.03 -2.88 -11.90
N THR A 235 -9.33 -3.44 -10.73
CA THR A 235 -10.28 -4.55 -10.59
C THR A 235 -11.62 -4.19 -11.25
N ASP A 236 -12.13 -5.10 -12.07
CA ASP A 236 -13.45 -4.92 -12.68
C ASP A 236 -14.52 -4.94 -11.59
N GLN A 237 -15.27 -3.84 -11.49
CA GLN A 237 -16.34 -3.72 -10.49
C GLN A 237 -17.39 -4.84 -10.56
N ARG A 238 -17.57 -5.48 -11.74
CA ARG A 238 -18.51 -6.59 -11.94
C ARG A 238 -18.06 -7.86 -11.20
N LEU A 239 -16.76 -7.98 -10.90
CA LEU A 239 -16.18 -9.12 -10.17
C LEU A 239 -16.27 -8.96 -8.65
N VAL A 240 -16.59 -7.77 -8.14
CA VAL A 240 -16.61 -7.51 -6.68
C VAL A 240 -17.52 -8.51 -5.95
N PRO A 241 -18.73 -8.86 -6.43
CA PRO A 241 -19.60 -9.85 -5.75
C PRO A 241 -18.95 -11.22 -5.61
N GLU A 242 -18.36 -11.72 -6.70
CA GLU A 242 -17.73 -13.05 -6.73
C GLU A 242 -16.48 -13.07 -5.88
N LEU A 243 -15.65 -12.01 -5.94
CA LEU A 243 -14.46 -11.83 -5.11
C LEU A 243 -14.82 -11.79 -3.62
N MET A 244 -15.82 -11.00 -3.24
CA MET A 244 -16.28 -10.92 -1.85
C MET A 244 -16.74 -12.28 -1.33
N ARG A 245 -17.57 -12.98 -2.10
CA ARG A 245 -18.02 -14.34 -1.76
C ARG A 245 -16.85 -15.30 -1.63
N ALA A 246 -15.95 -15.32 -2.62
CA ALA A 246 -14.79 -16.22 -2.62
C ALA A 246 -13.89 -16.02 -1.39
N LEU A 247 -13.72 -14.77 -0.94
CA LEU A 247 -12.92 -14.44 0.24
C LEU A 247 -13.64 -14.82 1.55
N ILE A 248 -14.94 -14.49 1.66
CA ILE A 248 -15.74 -14.78 2.84
C ILE A 248 -15.88 -16.30 3.04
N ASP A 249 -16.21 -17.06 1.99
CA ASP A 249 -16.37 -18.53 2.04
C ASP A 249 -15.08 -19.23 2.48
N ARG A 250 -13.91 -18.60 2.27
CA ARG A 250 -12.58 -19.10 2.67
C ARG A 250 -12.06 -18.52 3.97
N SER A 251 -12.89 -17.81 4.71
CA SER A 251 -12.56 -17.21 6.01
C SER A 251 -11.47 -16.14 6.00
N PHE A 252 -11.21 -15.51 4.84
CA PHE A 252 -10.39 -14.29 4.82
C PHE A 252 -11.08 -13.17 5.59
N SER A 253 -10.31 -12.33 6.23
CA SER A 253 -10.81 -11.33 7.18
C SER A 253 -11.24 -10.01 6.53
N GLY A 254 -10.92 -9.81 5.24
CA GLY A 254 -11.30 -8.60 4.53
C GLY A 254 -10.62 -8.43 3.18
N VAL A 255 -11.02 -7.39 2.49
CA VAL A 255 -10.48 -7.00 1.18
C VAL A 255 -9.94 -5.58 1.21
N ASN A 256 -8.83 -5.36 0.51
CA ASN A 256 -8.26 -4.05 0.26
C ASN A 256 -8.32 -3.75 -1.24
N PHE A 257 -9.24 -2.86 -1.65
CA PHE A 257 -9.26 -2.35 -3.02
C PHE A 257 -8.37 -1.12 -3.11
N GLY A 258 -7.11 -1.34 -3.47
CA GLY A 258 -6.20 -0.24 -3.46
C GLY A 258 -4.74 -0.58 -3.68
N ASN A 259 -4.37 -0.74 -4.93
CA ASN A 259 -2.98 -0.69 -5.36
C ASN A 259 -2.86 0.41 -6.42
N THR A 260 -1.76 0.44 -7.16
CA THR A 260 -1.56 1.35 -8.28
C THR A 260 -2.40 0.92 -9.49
N SER A 261 -2.66 1.86 -10.41
CA SER A 261 -3.39 1.64 -11.66
C SER A 261 -2.42 1.57 -12.85
N THR A 262 -2.77 0.80 -13.87
CA THR A 262 -2.10 0.75 -15.18
C THR A 262 -2.96 1.29 -16.31
N ARG A 263 -4.12 1.85 -15.99
CA ARG A 263 -5.06 2.43 -16.96
C ARG A 263 -4.58 3.81 -17.45
N TYR A 264 -3.43 3.83 -18.12
CA TYR A 264 -2.76 5.09 -18.51
C TYR A 264 -3.66 6.00 -19.34
N LYS A 265 -4.35 5.50 -20.36
CA LYS A 265 -5.23 6.32 -21.23
C LYS A 265 -6.37 6.98 -20.46
N GLU A 266 -6.96 6.28 -19.49
CA GLU A 266 -8.05 6.80 -18.67
C GLU A 266 -7.54 7.85 -17.68
N MET A 267 -6.38 7.61 -17.07
CA MET A 267 -5.78 8.49 -16.07
C MET A 267 -5.14 9.74 -16.68
N GLU A 268 -4.75 9.68 -17.95
CA GLU A 268 -4.11 10.79 -18.68
C GLU A 268 -4.88 12.10 -18.57
N ARG A 269 -6.21 12.07 -18.67
CA ARG A 269 -7.08 13.26 -18.57
C ARG A 269 -7.05 13.93 -17.19
N LEU A 270 -6.64 13.20 -16.15
CA LEU A 270 -6.55 13.70 -14.77
C LEU A 270 -5.19 14.31 -14.46
N ILE A 271 -4.23 14.19 -15.37
CA ILE A 271 -2.89 14.74 -15.20
C ILE A 271 -2.88 16.23 -15.52
N HIS A 272 -2.42 17.03 -14.58
CA HIS A 272 -2.26 18.47 -14.77
C HIS A 272 -1.32 18.76 -15.96
N SER A 273 -1.62 19.78 -16.74
CA SER A 273 -0.87 20.12 -17.97
C SER A 273 0.63 20.28 -17.73
N SER A 274 1.02 20.87 -16.61
CA SER A 274 2.43 21.04 -16.23
C SER A 274 3.17 19.73 -15.94
N ASP A 275 2.45 18.66 -15.60
CA ASP A 275 3.04 17.35 -15.27
C ASP A 275 2.99 16.39 -16.47
N ARG A 276 2.32 16.76 -17.57
CA ARG A 276 2.08 15.90 -18.74
C ARG A 276 3.37 15.31 -19.30
N HIS A 277 4.42 16.09 -19.46
CA HIS A 277 5.69 15.63 -20.02
C HIS A 277 6.39 14.59 -19.12
N LEU A 278 6.21 14.69 -17.79
CA LEU A 278 6.72 13.69 -16.82
C LEU A 278 5.93 12.39 -16.94
N TYR A 279 4.61 12.50 -17.05
CA TYR A 279 3.70 11.38 -17.20
C TYR A 279 3.95 10.60 -18.49
N ASP A 280 3.99 11.31 -19.64
CA ASP A 280 4.20 10.70 -20.96
C ASP A 280 5.56 10.01 -21.04
N TYR A 281 6.60 10.64 -20.52
CA TYR A 281 7.93 10.03 -20.45
C TYR A 281 7.92 8.76 -19.62
N PHE A 282 7.41 8.83 -18.37
CA PHE A 282 7.50 7.71 -17.46
C PHE A 282 6.66 6.51 -17.91
N THR A 283 5.41 6.73 -18.33
CA THR A 283 4.51 5.67 -18.77
C THR A 283 5.02 5.00 -20.04
N LYS A 284 5.61 5.75 -20.96
CA LYS A 284 6.23 5.22 -22.19
C LYS A 284 7.50 4.43 -21.92
N GLU A 285 8.39 4.96 -21.07
CA GLU A 285 9.72 4.37 -20.89
C GLU A 285 9.73 3.23 -19.87
N PHE A 286 8.92 3.31 -18.81
CA PHE A 286 8.93 2.35 -17.69
C PHE A 286 7.63 1.61 -17.54
N GLY A 287 6.49 2.22 -17.83
CA GLY A 287 5.19 1.69 -17.44
C GLY A 287 5.01 1.77 -15.92
N GLY A 288 4.68 0.65 -15.28
CA GLY A 288 4.52 0.57 -13.83
C GLY A 288 3.18 1.11 -13.33
N GLY A 289 3.10 1.42 -12.06
CA GLY A 289 1.84 1.77 -11.41
C GLY A 289 1.67 3.26 -11.14
N LEU A 290 0.47 3.77 -11.40
CA LEU A 290 0.00 5.12 -11.08
C LEU A 290 -0.63 5.16 -9.70
N SER A 291 -0.38 6.21 -8.94
CA SER A 291 -0.90 6.40 -7.57
C SER A 291 -1.23 7.87 -7.28
N GLY A 292 -1.83 8.14 -6.13
CA GLY A 292 -2.24 9.48 -5.72
C GLY A 292 -3.70 9.78 -6.04
N VAL A 293 -4.07 11.05 -6.09
CA VAL A 293 -5.48 11.47 -6.22
C VAL A 293 -6.18 10.93 -7.47
N ILE A 294 -5.43 10.66 -8.53
CA ILE A 294 -5.97 10.18 -9.82
C ILE A 294 -6.63 8.79 -9.74
N VAL A 295 -6.31 7.96 -8.73
CA VAL A 295 -6.94 6.64 -8.54
C VAL A 295 -8.11 6.66 -7.56
N ARG A 296 -8.46 7.83 -7.01
CA ARG A 296 -9.50 7.98 -5.98
C ARG A 296 -10.87 7.48 -6.42
N GLU A 297 -11.31 7.87 -7.60
CA GLU A 297 -12.64 7.49 -8.12
C GLU A 297 -12.77 5.97 -8.29
N ALA A 298 -11.75 5.33 -8.85
CA ALA A 298 -11.72 3.87 -9.04
C ALA A 298 -11.76 3.14 -7.68
N SER A 299 -10.93 3.55 -6.71
CA SER A 299 -10.95 3.00 -5.36
C SER A 299 -12.31 3.18 -4.68
N THR A 300 -12.87 4.39 -4.74
CA THR A 300 -14.18 4.70 -4.15
C THR A 300 -15.28 3.81 -4.71
N THR A 301 -15.32 3.62 -6.03
CA THR A 301 -16.33 2.78 -6.69
C THR A 301 -16.29 1.34 -6.18
N LEU A 302 -15.08 0.76 -6.06
CA LEU A 302 -14.91 -0.60 -5.57
C LEU A 302 -15.32 -0.74 -4.09
N ILE A 303 -15.02 0.25 -3.26
CA ILE A 303 -15.38 0.26 -1.83
C ILE A 303 -16.88 0.35 -1.63
N VAL A 304 -17.57 1.22 -2.36
CA VAL A 304 -19.04 1.35 -2.32
C VAL A 304 -19.69 0.03 -2.70
N GLN A 305 -19.19 -0.63 -3.74
CA GLN A 305 -19.70 -1.95 -4.15
C GLN A 305 -19.42 -3.01 -3.09
N ALA A 306 -18.20 -3.04 -2.54
CA ALA A 306 -17.85 -3.98 -1.48
C ALA A 306 -18.77 -3.81 -0.25
N LYS A 307 -19.06 -2.56 0.16
CA LYS A 307 -20.01 -2.26 1.25
C LYS A 307 -21.37 -2.89 0.96
N ARG A 308 -21.92 -2.64 -0.21
CA ARG A 308 -23.22 -3.19 -0.63
C ARG A 308 -23.23 -4.72 -0.55
N TYR A 309 -22.23 -5.39 -1.12
CA TYR A 309 -22.18 -6.85 -1.12
C TYR A 309 -21.88 -7.44 0.25
N ARG A 310 -21.11 -6.76 1.11
CA ARG A 310 -20.95 -7.14 2.51
C ARG A 310 -22.30 -7.19 3.24
N GLU A 311 -23.16 -6.22 3.00
CA GLU A 311 -24.52 -6.17 3.56
C GLU A 311 -25.39 -7.30 2.99
N GLU A 312 -25.40 -7.51 1.66
CA GLU A 312 -26.13 -8.59 0.98
C GLU A 312 -25.71 -9.99 1.46
N LEU A 313 -24.42 -10.20 1.71
CA LEU A 313 -23.87 -11.47 2.20
C LEU A 313 -23.97 -11.63 3.72
N SER A 314 -24.54 -10.64 4.42
CA SER A 314 -24.64 -10.65 5.89
C SER A 314 -23.31 -10.94 6.60
N ALA A 315 -22.22 -10.32 6.12
CA ALA A 315 -20.86 -10.55 6.62
C ALA A 315 -20.27 -9.29 7.33
N PRO A 316 -20.85 -8.84 8.46
CA PRO A 316 -20.42 -7.62 9.15
C PRO A 316 -18.99 -7.69 9.68
N GLU A 317 -18.49 -8.90 9.95
CA GLU A 317 -17.13 -9.19 10.40
C GLU A 317 -16.07 -9.16 9.27
N PHE A 318 -16.47 -8.89 8.02
CA PHE A 318 -15.54 -8.81 6.89
C PHE A 318 -15.14 -7.36 6.65
N LEU A 319 -13.86 -7.02 6.87
CA LEU A 319 -13.37 -5.64 6.75
C LEU A 319 -13.18 -5.20 5.29
N ILE A 320 -13.50 -3.94 5.03
CA ILE A 320 -13.22 -3.26 3.78
C ILE A 320 -12.12 -2.22 4.04
N ILE A 321 -11.01 -2.36 3.34
CA ILE A 321 -9.85 -1.48 3.47
C ILE A 321 -9.78 -0.59 2.23
N ALA A 322 -9.70 0.72 2.46
CA ALA A 322 -9.52 1.71 1.40
C ALA A 322 -8.05 2.06 1.23
N THR A 323 -7.53 1.90 0.01
CA THR A 323 -6.19 2.38 -0.37
C THR A 323 -6.25 2.99 -1.76
N GLY A 324 -5.81 4.23 -1.89
CA GLY A 324 -5.76 4.94 -3.19
C GLY A 324 -6.53 6.25 -3.16
N GLY A 325 -5.85 7.33 -3.51
CA GLY A 325 -6.42 8.67 -3.59
C GLY A 325 -6.67 9.37 -2.25
N ILE A 326 -6.30 8.76 -1.13
CA ILE A 326 -6.41 9.37 0.21
C ILE A 326 -5.28 10.39 0.38
N GLU A 327 -5.64 11.65 0.56
CA GLU A 327 -4.71 12.74 0.80
C GLU A 327 -5.16 13.68 1.92
N THR A 328 -6.44 14.04 2.00
CA THR A 328 -6.95 15.02 2.93
C THR A 328 -7.86 14.41 4.00
N LYS A 329 -8.17 15.17 5.03
CA LYS A 329 -9.17 14.80 6.05
C LYS A 329 -10.53 14.46 5.42
N GLU A 330 -10.94 15.24 4.45
CA GLU A 330 -12.19 15.04 3.71
C GLU A 330 -12.18 13.71 2.94
N ASP A 331 -11.02 13.30 2.39
CA ASP A 331 -10.87 12.01 1.72
C ASP A 331 -11.01 10.86 2.72
N VAL A 332 -10.42 10.99 3.89
CA VAL A 332 -10.55 10.01 4.98
C VAL A 332 -12.00 9.87 5.41
N GLN A 333 -12.70 11.00 5.61
CA GLN A 333 -14.11 10.99 5.98
C GLN A 333 -14.99 10.34 4.90
N LYS A 334 -14.80 10.70 3.64
CA LYS A 334 -15.53 10.12 2.50
C LYS A 334 -15.27 8.63 2.36
N ALA A 335 -14.04 8.16 2.56
CA ALA A 335 -13.72 6.74 2.52
C ALA A 335 -14.53 5.96 3.57
N LYS A 336 -14.65 6.50 4.80
CA LYS A 336 -15.48 5.90 5.87
C LYS A 336 -16.97 5.92 5.52
N GLU A 337 -17.50 7.02 5.05
CA GLU A 337 -18.90 7.15 4.61
C GLU A 337 -19.23 6.14 3.50
N ASN A 338 -18.29 5.90 2.60
CA ASN A 338 -18.40 4.94 1.52
C ASN A 338 -18.27 3.47 1.98
N GLY A 339 -17.90 3.22 3.24
CA GLY A 339 -17.91 1.90 3.85
C GLY A 339 -16.54 1.30 4.17
N ALA A 340 -15.48 2.06 4.06
CA ALA A 340 -14.17 1.62 4.52
C ALA A 340 -14.13 1.56 6.06
N ASP A 341 -13.63 0.45 6.59
CA ASP A 341 -13.39 0.27 8.02
C ASP A 341 -11.97 0.73 8.38
N ILE A 342 -11.00 0.38 7.54
CA ILE A 342 -9.58 0.74 7.67
C ILE A 342 -9.17 1.51 6.42
N ILE A 343 -8.25 2.45 6.59
CA ILE A 343 -7.73 3.30 5.52
C ILE A 343 -6.21 3.23 5.52
N GLN A 344 -5.64 3.02 4.34
CA GLN A 344 -4.20 3.05 4.11
C GLN A 344 -3.85 4.19 3.16
N TRP A 345 -2.74 4.86 3.41
CA TRP A 345 -2.23 5.88 2.51
C TRP A 345 -0.74 5.76 2.22
N TYR A 346 -0.34 6.30 1.06
CA TYR A 346 1.05 6.33 0.63
C TYR A 346 1.41 7.66 -0.02
N THR A 347 0.94 7.96 -1.24
CA THR A 347 1.28 9.19 -1.98
C THR A 347 0.80 10.43 -1.22
N GLY A 348 -0.45 10.43 -0.73
CA GLY A 348 -1.00 11.52 0.06
C GLY A 348 -0.26 11.73 1.40
N TYR A 349 0.27 10.67 2.02
CA TYR A 349 1.12 10.82 3.20
C TYR A 349 2.31 11.75 2.91
N TYR A 350 3.02 11.54 1.81
CA TYR A 350 4.19 12.37 1.49
C TYR A 350 3.81 13.81 1.14
N GLU A 351 2.66 14.04 0.52
CA GLU A 351 2.14 15.38 0.29
C GLU A 351 1.80 16.09 1.62
N GLN A 352 1.12 15.40 2.51
CA GLN A 352 0.75 15.95 3.81
C GLN A 352 1.94 16.05 4.78
N PHE A 353 2.92 15.13 4.67
CA PHE A 353 4.15 15.22 5.45
C PHE A 353 4.96 16.47 5.07
N GLY A 354 4.96 16.86 3.82
CA GLY A 354 5.54 18.13 3.37
C GLY A 354 4.87 19.36 4.00
N LYS A 355 3.58 19.31 4.25
CA LYS A 355 2.79 20.40 4.85
C LYS A 355 2.86 20.40 6.38
N HIS A 356 2.56 19.28 6.99
CA HIS A 356 2.33 19.13 8.44
C HIS A 356 3.51 18.55 9.22
N GLY A 357 4.52 18.01 8.53
CA GLY A 357 5.65 17.35 9.19
C GLY A 357 5.18 16.14 10.03
N ASN A 358 5.63 16.06 11.27
CA ASN A 358 5.33 14.92 12.14
C ASN A 358 3.86 14.86 12.61
N ASP A 359 3.10 15.95 12.49
CA ASP A 359 1.66 15.99 12.80
C ASP A 359 0.78 15.44 11.66
N VAL A 360 1.39 14.76 10.71
CA VAL A 360 0.78 14.29 9.45
C VAL A 360 -0.46 13.41 9.65
N TYR A 361 -0.50 12.57 10.67
CA TYR A 361 -1.69 11.76 10.97
C TYR A 361 -2.73 12.55 11.75
N SER A 362 -2.33 13.34 12.76
CA SER A 362 -3.27 14.14 13.55
C SER A 362 -4.01 15.19 12.72
N ALA A 363 -3.40 15.67 11.65
CA ALA A 363 -4.03 16.58 10.70
C ALA A 363 -5.17 15.94 9.87
N MET A 364 -5.33 14.61 9.93
CA MET A 364 -6.35 13.85 9.19
C MET A 364 -7.63 13.59 10.02
N TYR A 365 -7.64 13.95 11.29
CA TYR A 365 -8.79 13.76 12.21
C TYR A 365 -9.48 15.10 12.58
#